data_5f83806deb0fa7f1c6f2e09d477bf10c
#
_entry.id   5f83806deb0fa7f1c6f2e09d477bf10c
#
_cell.length_a   1.000
_cell.length_b   1.000
_cell.length_c   1.000
_cell.angle_alpha   90.00
_cell.angle_beta   90.00
_cell.angle_gamma   90.00
#
_symmetry.space_group_name_H-M   'P 1'
#
loop_
_entity.id
_entity.type
_entity.pdbx_description
1 polymer ?
#
loop_
_entity_poly.entity_id
_entity_poly.type
_entity_poly.pdbx_seq_one_letter_code
_entity_poly.pdbx_strand_id
1 'polypeptide(L)'
;MTEITAPKSPVTAEQFADEIREQLKYTQNVTTEQATPADVYVAASKAVRNHLADSWFKTQADTVNGNTKAVGYLSAEFLMGKQLRNALLNAGLTEQFDKAVEALGFKVQDVVDAEYEPGLGNEIGRAHV
;
A
#
# COMPACT_ATOMS: atom_id res chain seq x y z
N MET A 1 -17.91 -22.50 6.96
CA MET A 1 -16.87 -21.46 6.96
C MET A 1 -16.84 -20.83 5.60
N THR A 2 -17.25 -19.60 5.47
CA THR A 2 -17.18 -18.87 4.20
C THR A 2 -15.71 -18.48 3.99
N GLU A 3 -15.09 -19.04 2.98
CA GLU A 3 -13.72 -18.71 2.60
C GLU A 3 -13.71 -17.22 2.18
N ILE A 4 -13.05 -16.39 2.97
CA ILE A 4 -12.87 -14.97 2.64
C ILE A 4 -11.77 -14.94 1.58
N THR A 5 -12.16 -15.00 0.33
CA THR A 5 -11.24 -14.75 -0.80
C THR A 5 -10.88 -13.28 -0.81
N ALA A 6 -9.58 -12.98 -0.80
CA ALA A 6 -9.09 -11.62 -0.95
C ALA A 6 -9.65 -11.00 -2.26
N PRO A 7 -10.01 -9.71 -2.27
CA PRO A 7 -10.48 -9.05 -3.46
C PRO A 7 -9.40 -9.15 -4.56
N LYS A 8 -9.80 -9.47 -5.79
CA LYS A 8 -8.91 -9.42 -6.94
C LYS A 8 -9.10 -8.07 -7.63
N SER A 9 -8.02 -7.30 -7.74
CA SER A 9 -8.01 -6.08 -8.55
C SER A 9 -8.10 -6.43 -10.05
N PRO A 10 -8.86 -5.67 -10.85
CA PRO A 10 -8.88 -5.83 -12.30
C PRO A 10 -7.57 -5.38 -12.99
N VAL A 11 -6.67 -4.75 -12.27
CA VAL A 11 -5.39 -4.23 -12.78
C VAL A 11 -4.44 -5.38 -13.10
N THR A 12 -3.80 -5.32 -14.26
CA THR A 12 -2.77 -6.29 -14.65
C THR A 12 -1.41 -5.92 -14.04
N ALA A 13 -0.48 -6.88 -13.98
CA ALA A 13 0.87 -6.62 -13.50
C ALA A 13 1.61 -5.59 -14.39
N GLU A 14 1.36 -5.59 -15.70
CA GLU A 14 1.94 -4.62 -16.64
C GLU A 14 1.42 -3.21 -16.38
N GLN A 15 0.09 -3.05 -16.23
CA GLN A 15 -0.51 -1.77 -15.88
C GLN A 15 0.03 -1.25 -14.55
N PHE A 16 0.16 -2.11 -13.55
CA PHE A 16 0.71 -1.71 -12.26
C PHE A 16 2.19 -1.33 -12.34
N ALA A 17 2.97 -2.01 -13.19
CA ALA A 17 4.35 -1.61 -13.47
C ALA A 17 4.43 -0.23 -14.13
N ASP A 18 3.52 0.09 -15.04
CA ASP A 18 3.44 1.41 -15.68
C ASP A 18 3.07 2.50 -14.66
N GLU A 19 2.14 2.22 -13.76
CA GLU A 19 1.81 3.14 -12.65
C GLU A 19 3.03 3.42 -11.76
N ILE A 20 3.83 2.39 -11.45
CA ILE A 20 5.07 2.57 -10.69
C ILE A 20 6.06 3.45 -11.48
N ARG A 21 6.24 3.22 -12.79
CA ARG A 21 7.10 4.06 -13.65
C ARG A 21 6.64 5.51 -13.68
N GLU A 22 5.34 5.76 -13.76
CA GLU A 22 4.77 7.11 -13.70
C GLU A 22 5.10 7.79 -12.37
N GLN A 23 4.95 7.08 -11.26
CA GLN A 23 5.29 7.61 -9.93
C GLN A 23 6.79 7.90 -9.79
N LEU A 24 7.66 7.01 -10.30
CA LEU A 24 9.10 7.27 -10.34
C LEU A 24 9.41 8.55 -11.11
N LYS A 25 8.86 8.66 -12.31
CA LYS A 25 9.15 9.78 -13.22
C LYS A 25 8.58 11.11 -12.74
N TYR A 26 7.28 11.16 -12.44
CA TYR A 26 6.58 12.43 -12.23
C TYR A 26 6.53 12.90 -10.78
N THR A 27 6.72 12.01 -9.82
CA THR A 27 6.71 12.39 -8.40
C THR A 27 8.07 12.35 -7.74
N GLN A 28 9.01 11.57 -8.27
CA GLN A 28 10.36 11.45 -7.71
C GLN A 28 11.46 11.97 -8.64
N ASN A 29 11.15 12.24 -9.92
CA ASN A 29 12.11 12.65 -10.95
C ASN A 29 13.26 11.66 -11.15
N VAL A 30 12.96 10.35 -11.04
CA VAL A 30 13.92 9.25 -11.18
C VAL A 30 13.48 8.35 -12.33
N THR A 31 14.42 7.94 -13.19
CA THR A 31 14.15 6.93 -14.22
C THR A 31 14.26 5.53 -13.63
N THR A 32 13.66 4.53 -14.29
CA THR A 32 13.71 3.14 -13.81
C THR A 32 15.15 2.63 -13.68
N GLU A 33 16.05 3.07 -14.58
CA GLU A 33 17.46 2.66 -14.61
C GLU A 33 18.28 3.28 -13.46
N GLN A 34 17.83 4.41 -12.93
CA GLN A 34 18.48 5.14 -11.84
C GLN A 34 17.86 4.85 -10.49
N ALA A 35 16.68 4.20 -10.48
CA ALA A 35 15.91 3.97 -9.28
C ALA A 35 16.63 2.99 -8.32
N THR A 36 16.53 3.26 -7.05
CA THR A 36 16.90 2.36 -5.96
C THR A 36 15.68 1.55 -5.49
N PRO A 37 15.85 0.45 -4.73
CA PRO A 37 14.72 -0.24 -4.11
C PRO A 37 13.83 0.68 -3.26
N ALA A 38 14.42 1.69 -2.59
CA ALA A 38 13.67 2.68 -1.82
C ALA A 38 12.80 3.57 -2.71
N ASP A 39 13.30 3.99 -3.86
CA ASP A 39 12.51 4.76 -4.82
C ASP A 39 11.34 3.94 -5.35
N VAL A 40 11.58 2.67 -5.69
CA VAL A 40 10.53 1.74 -6.14
C VAL A 40 9.49 1.50 -5.04
N TYR A 41 9.93 1.36 -3.77
CA TYR A 41 9.02 1.26 -2.63
C TYR A 41 8.09 2.48 -2.54
N VAL A 42 8.64 3.70 -2.61
CA VAL A 42 7.85 4.93 -2.53
C VAL A 42 6.90 5.05 -3.71
N ALA A 43 7.35 4.74 -4.93
CA ALA A 43 6.53 4.77 -6.13
C ALA A 43 5.38 3.76 -6.06
N ALA A 44 5.66 2.52 -5.69
CA ALA A 44 4.67 1.47 -5.52
C ALA A 44 3.65 1.82 -4.42
N SER A 45 4.10 2.37 -3.31
CA SER A 45 3.21 2.80 -2.21
C SER A 45 2.23 3.89 -2.67
N LYS A 46 2.67 4.82 -3.51
CA LYS A 46 1.80 5.85 -4.11
C LYS A 46 0.81 5.24 -5.11
N ALA A 47 1.23 4.29 -5.93
CA ALA A 47 0.34 3.58 -6.84
C ALA A 47 -0.75 2.82 -6.07
N VAL A 48 -0.38 2.04 -5.03
CA VAL A 48 -1.33 1.36 -4.15
C VAL A 48 -2.30 2.35 -3.49
N ARG A 49 -1.78 3.49 -2.99
CA ARG A 49 -2.62 4.54 -2.40
C ARG A 49 -3.68 5.05 -3.36
N ASN A 50 -3.36 5.21 -4.64
CA ASN A 50 -4.33 5.66 -5.64
C ASN A 50 -5.49 4.67 -5.77
N HIS A 51 -5.21 3.37 -5.81
CA HIS A 51 -6.25 2.33 -5.83
C HIS A 51 -7.10 2.32 -4.55
N LEU A 52 -6.50 2.58 -3.39
CA LEU A 52 -7.23 2.67 -2.13
C LEU A 52 -8.07 3.94 -2.02
N ALA A 53 -7.67 5.02 -2.67
CA ALA A 53 -8.35 6.32 -2.59
C ALA A 53 -9.78 6.25 -3.13
N ASP A 54 -10.02 5.52 -4.21
CA ASP A 54 -11.36 5.37 -4.78
C ASP A 54 -12.33 4.70 -3.79
N SER A 55 -11.89 3.65 -3.13
CA SER A 55 -12.66 2.98 -2.08
C SER A 55 -12.87 3.87 -0.85
N TRP A 56 -11.85 4.65 -0.50
CA TRP A 56 -11.93 5.62 0.59
C TRP A 56 -13.00 6.68 0.34
N PHE A 57 -12.99 7.32 -0.84
CA PHE A 57 -13.97 8.35 -1.18
C PHE A 57 -15.40 7.81 -1.20
N LYS A 58 -15.61 6.59 -1.68
CA LYS A 58 -16.91 5.93 -1.64
C LYS A 58 -17.38 5.73 -0.20
N THR A 59 -16.52 5.19 0.67
CA THR A 59 -16.83 4.98 2.08
C THR A 59 -17.15 6.29 2.79
N GLN A 60 -16.40 7.35 2.51
CA GLN A 60 -16.68 8.68 3.06
C GLN A 60 -18.05 9.21 2.63
N ALA A 61 -18.37 9.10 1.34
CA ALA A 61 -19.66 9.55 0.83
C ALA A 61 -20.81 8.80 1.50
N ASP A 62 -20.71 7.48 1.65
CA ASP A 62 -21.72 6.67 2.33
C ASP A 62 -21.87 7.05 3.81
N THR A 63 -20.79 7.38 4.48
CA THR A 63 -20.81 7.83 5.88
C THR A 63 -21.45 9.20 6.03
N VAL A 64 -21.08 10.16 5.18
CA VAL A 64 -21.64 11.53 5.22
C VAL A 64 -23.13 11.53 4.91
N ASN A 65 -23.57 10.69 3.98
CA ASN A 65 -24.99 10.56 3.60
C ASN A 65 -25.83 9.80 4.65
N GLY A 66 -25.24 9.39 5.77
CA GLY A 66 -25.94 8.75 6.88
C GLY A 66 -26.35 7.28 6.62
N ASN A 67 -25.80 6.65 5.59
CA ASN A 67 -26.11 5.26 5.21
C ASN A 67 -25.34 4.23 6.05
N THR A 68 -24.33 4.66 6.81
CA THR A 68 -23.47 3.78 7.60
C THR A 68 -23.24 4.34 9.00
N LYS A 69 -22.90 3.45 9.94
CA LYS A 69 -22.45 3.84 11.27
C LYS A 69 -20.94 4.06 11.26
N ALA A 70 -20.48 5.19 11.78
CA ALA A 70 -19.06 5.44 12.00
C ALA A 70 -18.64 5.04 13.42
N VAL A 71 -17.50 4.39 13.54
CA VAL A 71 -16.88 4.07 14.83
C VAL A 71 -15.52 4.79 14.89
N GLY A 72 -15.34 5.63 15.91
CA GLY A 72 -14.07 6.29 16.18
C GLY A 72 -13.28 5.50 17.23
N TYR A 73 -12.01 5.21 16.94
CA TYR A 73 -11.08 4.64 17.89
C TYR A 73 -9.99 5.65 18.21
N LEU A 74 -9.93 6.06 19.47
CA LEU A 74 -8.95 7.03 19.97
C LEU A 74 -7.96 6.32 20.89
N SER A 75 -6.68 6.47 20.60
CA SER A 75 -5.60 5.94 21.44
C SER A 75 -4.39 6.88 21.36
N ALA A 76 -3.65 7.00 22.47
CA ALA A 76 -2.34 7.64 22.47
C ALA A 76 -1.24 6.70 21.95
N GLU A 77 -1.52 5.41 21.86
CA GLU A 77 -0.58 4.37 21.48
C GLU A 77 -1.14 3.50 20.35
N PHE A 78 -0.46 3.51 19.21
CA PHE A 78 -0.75 2.64 18.07
C PHE A 78 0.50 1.82 17.75
N LEU A 79 0.40 0.49 17.79
CA LEU A 79 1.45 -0.38 17.29
C LEU A 79 1.37 -0.38 15.77
N MET A 80 2.27 0.38 15.14
CA MET A 80 2.35 0.53 13.70
C MET A 80 3.55 -0.29 13.20
N GLY A 81 3.30 -1.23 12.31
CA GLY A 81 4.34 -1.98 11.60
C GLY A 81 4.45 -1.54 10.15
N LYS A 82 5.18 -2.32 9.37
CA LYS A 82 5.25 -2.15 7.92
C LYS A 82 3.86 -2.35 7.29
N GLN A 83 3.44 -1.44 6.42
CA GLN A 83 2.07 -1.35 5.92
C GLN A 83 1.91 -1.78 4.45
N LEU A 84 2.99 -1.73 3.65
CA LEU A 84 2.88 -1.98 2.21
C LEU A 84 2.25 -3.35 1.90
N ARG A 85 2.75 -4.43 2.48
CA ARG A 85 2.22 -5.77 2.24
C ARG A 85 0.75 -5.92 2.68
N ASN A 86 0.38 -5.29 3.79
CA ASN A 86 -1.01 -5.28 4.26
C ASN A 86 -1.92 -4.49 3.30
N ALA A 87 -1.47 -3.34 2.82
CA ALA A 87 -2.21 -2.53 1.86
C ALA A 87 -2.40 -3.26 0.52
N LEU A 88 -1.35 -3.92 0.01
CA LEU A 88 -1.41 -4.75 -1.19
C LEU A 88 -2.41 -5.90 -1.06
N LEU A 89 -2.42 -6.59 0.08
CA LEU A 89 -3.37 -7.67 0.35
C LEU A 89 -4.81 -7.16 0.33
N ASN A 90 -5.07 -6.07 1.04
CA ASN A 90 -6.40 -5.46 1.12
C ASN A 90 -6.89 -4.88 -0.22
N ALA A 91 -5.98 -4.37 -1.05
CA ALA A 91 -6.28 -3.89 -2.40
C ALA A 91 -6.37 -5.03 -3.44
N GLY A 92 -6.01 -6.26 -3.08
CA GLY A 92 -5.96 -7.39 -4.02
C GLY A 92 -4.86 -7.27 -5.08
N LEU A 93 -3.77 -6.56 -4.76
CA LEU A 93 -2.68 -6.22 -5.67
C LEU A 93 -1.37 -6.97 -5.40
N THR A 94 -1.35 -7.96 -4.49
CA THR A 94 -0.11 -8.64 -4.07
C THR A 94 0.61 -9.29 -5.24
N GLU A 95 -0.11 -10.07 -6.07
CA GLU A 95 0.48 -10.75 -7.22
C GLU A 95 0.95 -9.78 -8.29
N GLN A 96 0.17 -8.73 -8.56
CA GLN A 96 0.50 -7.68 -9.53
C GLN A 96 1.74 -6.92 -9.11
N PHE A 97 1.88 -6.60 -7.82
CA PHE A 97 3.05 -5.95 -7.27
C PHE A 97 4.31 -6.81 -7.44
N ASP A 98 4.26 -8.08 -7.05
CA ASP A 98 5.41 -8.96 -7.14
C ASP A 98 5.91 -9.06 -8.60
N LYS A 99 5.01 -9.32 -9.55
CA LYS A 99 5.33 -9.37 -10.97
C LYS A 99 5.79 -8.03 -11.56
N ALA A 100 5.18 -6.93 -11.13
CA ALA A 100 5.57 -5.60 -11.59
C ALA A 100 6.98 -5.23 -11.13
N VAL A 101 7.32 -5.47 -9.86
CA VAL A 101 8.67 -5.22 -9.31
C VAL A 101 9.72 -6.06 -10.04
N GLU A 102 9.45 -7.33 -10.29
CA GLU A 102 10.35 -8.20 -11.07
C GLU A 102 10.52 -7.70 -12.50
N ALA A 103 9.44 -7.26 -13.16
CA ALA A 103 9.48 -6.69 -14.51
C ALA A 103 10.28 -5.37 -14.59
N LEU A 104 10.37 -4.64 -13.48
CA LEU A 104 11.22 -3.45 -13.35
C LEU A 104 12.68 -3.78 -13.07
N GLY A 105 13.03 -5.07 -12.88
CA GLY A 105 14.39 -5.55 -12.64
C GLY A 105 14.81 -5.54 -11.16
N PHE A 106 13.87 -5.44 -10.24
CA PHE A 106 14.14 -5.42 -8.79
C PHE A 106 13.73 -6.73 -8.12
N LYS A 107 14.39 -7.05 -7.02
CA LYS A 107 13.94 -8.13 -6.13
C LYS A 107 12.82 -7.60 -5.22
N VAL A 108 11.73 -8.32 -5.17
CA VAL A 108 10.55 -7.98 -4.36
C VAL A 108 10.94 -7.75 -2.88
N GLN A 109 11.80 -8.62 -2.33
CA GLN A 109 12.21 -8.52 -0.94
C GLN A 109 12.98 -7.23 -0.65
N ASP A 110 13.89 -6.81 -1.55
CA ASP A 110 14.68 -5.59 -1.37
C ASP A 110 13.79 -4.34 -1.34
N VAL A 111 12.72 -4.34 -2.16
CA VAL A 111 11.74 -3.25 -2.18
C VAL A 111 10.89 -3.24 -0.91
N VAL A 112 10.44 -4.40 -0.44
CA VAL A 112 9.65 -4.50 0.81
C VAL A 112 10.49 -4.14 2.03
N ASP A 113 11.76 -4.51 2.05
CA ASP A 113 12.67 -4.20 3.16
C ASP A 113 13.07 -2.72 3.20
N ALA A 114 12.92 -2.01 2.09
CA ALA A 114 13.14 -0.57 2.03
C ALA A 114 12.07 0.25 2.79
N GLU A 115 10.96 -0.37 3.21
CA GLU A 115 9.96 0.28 4.05
C GLU A 115 10.51 0.55 5.44
N TYR A 116 10.51 1.84 5.84
CA TYR A 116 10.85 2.22 7.21
C TYR A 116 9.74 1.83 8.17
N GLU A 117 10.12 1.32 9.33
CA GLU A 117 9.17 1.07 10.40
C GLU A 117 8.72 2.39 11.02
N PRO A 118 7.41 2.67 11.08
CA PRO A 118 6.89 3.96 11.55
C PRO A 118 6.80 4.04 13.08
N GLY A 119 7.64 3.34 13.82
CA GLY A 119 7.68 3.34 15.28
C GLY A 119 7.98 4.73 15.83
N LEU A 120 7.13 5.23 16.74
CA LEU A 120 7.28 6.52 17.40
C LEU A 120 7.82 6.41 18.83
N GLY A 121 8.06 5.19 19.32
CA GLY A 121 8.56 4.92 20.66
C GLY A 121 7.49 4.91 21.77
N ASN A 122 6.22 5.11 21.43
CA ASN A 122 5.10 5.09 22.36
C ASN A 122 4.19 3.85 22.24
N GLU A 123 4.66 2.82 21.52
CA GLU A 123 3.89 1.62 21.21
C GLU A 123 4.01 0.51 22.29
N ILE A 124 4.88 0.69 23.27
CA ILE A 124 5.23 -0.34 24.28
C ILE A 124 3.99 -0.82 25.03
N GLY A 125 3.07 0.08 25.38
CA GLY A 125 1.81 -0.28 26.05
C GLY A 125 0.91 -1.22 25.22
N ARG A 126 1.04 -1.18 23.89
CA ARG A 126 0.29 -2.06 22.98
C ARG A 126 0.95 -3.41 22.73
N ALA A 127 2.24 -3.50 22.89
CA ALA A 127 2.97 -4.75 22.69
C ALA A 127 2.69 -5.82 23.78
N HIS A 128 2.03 -5.42 24.86
CA HIS A 128 1.78 -6.27 26.04
C HIS A 128 0.31 -6.63 26.25
N VAL A 129 -0.57 -6.37 25.29
CA VAL A 129 -2.01 -6.70 25.37
C VAL A 129 -2.34 -7.98 24.62
#